data_36a4abdfe44092cbdf3514ec4766f5ad
#
_entry.id   36a4abdfe44092cbdf3514ec4766f5ad
#
_cell.length_a   1.000
_cell.length_b   1.000
_cell.length_c   1.000
_cell.angle_alpha   90.00
_cell.angle_beta   90.00
_cell.angle_gamma   90.00
#
_symmetry.space_group_name_H-M   'P 1'
#
loop_
_entity.id
_entity.type
_entity.pdbx_description
1 polymer ?
#
loop_
_entity_poly.entity_id
_entity_poly.type
_entity_poly.pdbx_seq_one_letter_code
_entity_poly.pdbx_strand_id
1 'polypeptide(L)'
;MSSQSHAIDVFQTKVINATSRVVPMHLQIQALKLLVRAKKRVFGPRRPPIHFVEAPIPDVNTLTLEDIDLSNPFLYRQDQWRAYFKRMRDEAPVYYQKDSPFGPFWSVTRYEDILFVDKHHELFSSEPMIVLGDFPEGMPVEMFIAMDPPKHDVQRRSVQGVVAPQNLKEMESLIRQRTGEVLDNLPLDEPFNWVPAVS
;
A
#
# COMPACT_ATOMS: atom_id res chain seq x y z
N MET A 1 0.05 20.11 26.75
CA MET A 1 0.50 18.72 26.48
C MET A 1 0.95 18.46 25.03
N SER A 2 0.87 19.42 24.11
CA SER A 2 1.19 19.22 22.66
C SER A 2 2.69 19.34 22.29
N SER A 3 3.47 20.16 23.00
CA SER A 3 4.86 20.46 22.63
C SER A 3 5.86 19.30 22.86
N GLN A 4 5.74 18.59 23.97
CA GLN A 4 6.64 17.47 24.27
C GLN A 4 6.38 16.24 23.40
N SER A 5 5.11 15.98 23.06
CA SER A 5 4.76 14.88 22.12
C SER A 5 5.33 15.15 20.74
N HIS A 6 5.25 16.38 20.27
CA HIS A 6 5.81 16.77 18.95
C HIS A 6 7.34 16.64 18.87
N ALA A 7 8.06 17.08 19.92
CA ALA A 7 9.52 16.99 19.96
C ALA A 7 10.02 15.53 19.97
N ILE A 8 9.33 14.65 20.71
CA ILE A 8 9.65 13.23 20.75
C ILE A 8 9.41 12.57 19.39
N ASP A 9 8.31 12.91 18.72
CA ASP A 9 7.98 12.38 17.40
C ASP A 9 8.99 12.81 16.32
N VAL A 10 9.43 14.07 16.33
CA VAL A 10 10.46 14.59 15.40
C VAL A 10 11.79 13.90 15.62
N PHE A 11 12.21 13.76 16.88
CA PHE A 11 13.47 13.07 17.22
C PHE A 11 13.45 11.60 16.80
N GLN A 12 12.34 10.88 17.09
CA GLN A 12 12.17 9.49 16.70
C GLN A 12 12.20 9.31 15.18
N THR A 13 11.52 10.17 14.43
CA THR A 13 11.51 10.13 12.96
C THR A 13 12.91 10.33 12.39
N LYS A 14 13.67 11.30 12.89
CA LYS A 14 15.05 11.56 12.44
C LYS A 14 16.00 10.41 12.76
N VAL A 15 15.90 9.82 13.95
CA VAL A 15 16.74 8.67 14.34
C VAL A 15 16.42 7.44 13.47
N ILE A 16 15.14 7.14 13.26
CA ILE A 16 14.70 6.00 12.45
C ILE A 16 15.15 6.17 11.01
N ASN A 17 14.93 7.33 10.40
CA ASN A 17 15.30 7.59 9.01
C ASN A 17 16.85 7.64 8.82
N ALA A 18 17.60 8.10 9.79
CA ALA A 18 19.07 8.07 9.75
C ALA A 18 19.61 6.64 9.88
N THR A 19 19.00 5.80 10.71
CA THR A 19 19.42 4.39 10.90
C THR A 19 19.04 3.50 9.74
N SER A 20 18.02 3.85 8.94
CA SER A 20 17.59 3.06 7.76
C SER A 20 18.68 2.88 6.71
N ARG A 21 19.70 3.75 6.70
CA ARG A 21 20.84 3.66 5.78
C ARG A 21 21.93 2.68 6.23
N VAL A 22 22.00 2.34 7.51
CA VAL A 22 23.14 1.62 8.11
C VAL A 22 22.72 0.34 8.82
N VAL A 23 21.49 0.27 9.32
CA VAL A 23 21.03 -0.85 10.16
C VAL A 23 20.25 -1.85 9.31
N PRO A 24 20.55 -3.16 9.39
CA PRO A 24 19.80 -4.21 8.72
C PRO A 24 18.30 -4.15 9.07
N MET A 25 17.44 -4.40 8.08
CA MET A 25 15.98 -4.28 8.18
C MET A 25 15.39 -5.01 9.40
N HIS A 26 15.86 -6.22 9.71
CA HIS A 26 15.35 -7.02 10.83
C HIS A 26 15.53 -6.33 12.20
N LEU A 27 16.63 -5.57 12.40
CA LEU A 27 16.87 -4.82 13.64
C LEU A 27 16.00 -3.55 13.71
N GLN A 28 15.76 -2.90 12.57
CA GLN A 28 14.84 -1.77 12.49
C GLN A 28 13.41 -2.21 12.85
N ILE A 29 12.99 -3.38 12.40
CA ILE A 29 11.68 -3.96 12.68
C ILE A 29 11.48 -4.28 14.16
N GLN A 30 12.52 -4.80 14.85
CA GLN A 30 12.42 -5.05 16.29
C GLN A 30 12.23 -3.76 17.10
N ALA A 31 12.95 -2.70 16.72
CA ALA A 31 12.78 -1.39 17.33
C ALA A 31 11.37 -0.82 17.03
N LEU A 32 10.87 -1.01 15.81
CA LEU A 32 9.53 -0.58 15.38
C LEU A 32 8.42 -1.32 16.13
N LYS A 33 8.53 -2.64 16.37
CA LYS A 33 7.55 -3.40 17.17
C LYS A 33 7.35 -2.83 18.57
N LEU A 34 8.43 -2.41 19.21
CA LEU A 34 8.37 -1.75 20.53
C LEU A 34 7.64 -0.41 20.46
N LEU A 35 7.87 0.37 19.41
CA LEU A 35 7.24 1.68 19.19
C LEU A 35 5.76 1.56 18.82
N VAL A 36 5.40 0.61 17.96
CA VAL A 36 4.00 0.37 17.52
C VAL A 36 3.16 -0.19 18.67
N ARG A 37 3.70 -1.09 19.52
CA ARG A 37 2.99 -1.58 20.71
C ARG A 37 2.67 -0.45 21.70
N ALA A 38 3.54 0.53 21.81
CA ALA A 38 3.29 1.71 22.66
C ALA A 38 2.22 2.65 22.08
N LYS A 39 2.10 2.74 20.75
CA LYS A 39 1.11 3.63 20.05
C LYS A 39 -0.28 3.04 19.87
N LYS A 40 -0.51 1.72 20.00
CA LYS A 40 -1.84 1.08 19.83
C LYS A 40 -2.92 1.54 20.84
N ARG A 41 -2.61 2.45 21.76
CA ARG A 41 -3.55 2.96 22.80
C ARG A 41 -4.11 4.37 22.56
N VAL A 42 -3.76 5.02 21.46
CA VAL A 42 -4.30 6.37 21.19
C VAL A 42 -4.98 6.34 19.82
N PHE A 43 -6.25 5.99 19.80
CA PHE A 43 -7.13 6.33 18.68
C PHE A 43 -7.23 7.86 18.64
N GLY A 44 -6.58 8.45 17.67
CA GLY A 44 -6.71 9.88 17.38
C GLY A 44 -8.12 10.24 16.90
N PRO A 45 -8.49 11.51 16.89
CA PRO A 45 -9.79 11.96 16.40
C PRO A 45 -10.00 11.53 14.94
N ARG A 46 -11.29 11.32 14.55
CA ARG A 46 -11.68 11.02 13.16
C ARG A 46 -10.99 12.00 12.22
N ARG A 47 -10.29 11.47 11.23
CA ARG A 47 -9.68 12.30 10.19
C ARG A 47 -10.77 12.90 9.31
N PRO A 48 -10.64 14.18 8.92
CA PRO A 48 -11.57 14.78 7.97
C PRO A 48 -11.47 14.04 6.62
N PRO A 49 -12.48 14.14 5.75
CA PRO A 49 -12.41 13.63 4.38
C PRO A 49 -11.16 14.17 3.67
N ILE A 50 -10.45 13.28 2.98
CA ILE A 50 -9.23 13.63 2.27
C ILE A 50 -9.61 14.31 0.96
N HIS A 51 -9.22 15.58 0.81
CA HIS A 51 -9.38 16.34 -0.43
C HIS A 51 -8.00 16.65 -0.99
N PHE A 52 -7.70 16.07 -2.13
CA PHE A 52 -6.50 16.42 -2.88
C PHE A 52 -6.79 17.53 -3.87
N VAL A 53 -5.99 18.58 -3.84
CA VAL A 53 -5.99 19.64 -4.85
C VAL A 53 -4.94 19.32 -5.90
N GLU A 54 -5.35 19.27 -7.17
CA GLU A 54 -4.41 19.02 -8.26
C GLU A 54 -3.42 20.18 -8.38
N ALA A 55 -2.14 19.85 -8.31
CA ALA A 55 -1.04 20.79 -8.48
C ALA A 55 0.07 20.13 -9.31
N PRO A 56 0.90 20.92 -10.01
CA PRO A 56 2.08 20.39 -10.66
C PRO A 56 2.98 19.67 -9.65
N ILE A 57 3.47 18.48 -10.04
CA ILE A 57 4.41 17.72 -9.20
C ILE A 57 5.80 18.34 -9.34
N PRO A 58 6.46 18.72 -8.23
CA PRO A 58 7.79 19.27 -8.26
C PRO A 58 8.84 18.31 -8.82
N ASP A 59 9.95 18.82 -9.34
CA ASP A 59 11.11 17.95 -9.61
C ASP A 59 11.64 17.39 -8.27
N VAL A 60 11.69 16.07 -8.19
CA VAL A 60 12.13 15.36 -6.98
C VAL A 60 13.53 15.76 -6.52
N ASN A 61 14.40 16.21 -7.44
CA ASN A 61 15.76 16.64 -7.12
C ASN A 61 15.79 17.98 -6.37
N THR A 62 14.72 18.75 -6.41
CA THR A 62 14.60 20.02 -5.68
C THR A 62 14.06 19.86 -4.27
N LEU A 63 13.54 18.69 -3.93
CA LEU A 63 12.92 18.40 -2.64
C LEU A 63 13.93 17.86 -1.62
N THR A 64 13.65 18.07 -0.34
CA THR A 64 14.27 17.27 0.72
C THR A 64 13.58 15.90 0.80
N LEU A 65 14.17 14.92 1.48
CA LEU A 65 13.50 13.63 1.71
C LEU A 65 12.22 13.78 2.54
N GLU A 66 12.19 14.78 3.41
CA GLU A 66 11.05 15.07 4.28
C GLU A 66 9.86 15.67 3.51
N ASP A 67 10.12 16.31 2.35
CA ASP A 67 9.10 16.91 1.49
C ASP A 67 8.52 15.93 0.45
N ILE A 68 9.12 14.74 0.33
CA ILE A 68 8.62 13.71 -0.58
C ILE A 68 7.37 13.07 0.00
N ASP A 69 6.23 13.27 -0.66
CA ASP A 69 4.96 12.62 -0.32
C ASP A 69 4.59 11.56 -1.36
N LEU A 70 4.86 10.30 -1.02
CA LEU A 70 4.48 9.15 -1.86
C LEU A 70 2.98 8.81 -1.79
N SER A 71 2.22 9.44 -0.90
CA SER A 71 0.77 9.26 -0.81
C SER A 71 -0.03 10.17 -1.75
N ASN A 72 0.62 11.14 -2.40
CA ASN A 72 -0.03 12.06 -3.32
C ASN A 72 -0.49 11.35 -4.61
N PRO A 73 -1.81 11.26 -4.88
CA PRO A 73 -2.32 10.55 -6.06
C PRO A 73 -1.93 11.22 -7.39
N PHE A 74 -1.67 12.52 -7.40
CA PHE A 74 -1.25 13.22 -8.62
C PHE A 74 0.16 12.86 -9.06
N LEU A 75 1.01 12.38 -8.15
CA LEU A 75 2.30 11.80 -8.48
C LEU A 75 2.18 10.65 -9.49
N TYR A 76 1.18 9.80 -9.30
CA TYR A 76 0.89 8.66 -10.17
C TYR A 76 0.13 9.08 -11.42
N ARG A 77 -0.87 9.94 -11.29
CA ARG A 77 -1.68 10.44 -12.40
C ARG A 77 -0.85 11.19 -13.44
N GLN A 78 0.16 11.95 -13.00
CA GLN A 78 1.08 12.71 -13.87
C GLN A 78 2.30 11.90 -14.29
N ASP A 79 2.37 10.60 -14.00
CA ASP A 79 3.46 9.66 -14.31
C ASP A 79 4.86 10.11 -13.81
N GLN A 80 4.89 10.86 -12.70
CA GLN A 80 6.16 11.34 -12.10
C GLN A 80 6.74 10.39 -11.05
N TRP A 81 6.01 9.36 -10.64
CA TRP A 81 6.35 8.46 -9.53
C TRP A 81 7.69 7.73 -9.71
N ARG A 82 8.12 7.45 -10.95
CA ARG A 82 9.35 6.66 -11.19
C ARG A 82 10.59 7.33 -10.64
N ALA A 83 10.75 8.65 -10.84
CA ALA A 83 11.86 9.42 -10.34
C ALA A 83 11.85 9.50 -8.82
N TYR A 84 10.67 9.68 -8.22
CA TYR A 84 10.47 9.69 -6.77
C TYR A 84 10.85 8.34 -6.14
N PHE A 85 10.32 7.24 -6.64
CA PHE A 85 10.67 5.92 -6.12
C PHE A 85 12.13 5.55 -6.37
N LYS A 86 12.72 5.98 -7.50
CA LYS A 86 14.15 5.79 -7.72
C LYS A 86 14.97 6.46 -6.64
N ARG A 87 14.70 7.73 -6.36
CA ARG A 87 15.41 8.47 -5.32
C ARG A 87 15.22 7.85 -3.94
N MET A 88 13.99 7.43 -3.61
CA MET A 88 13.72 6.75 -2.34
C MET A 88 14.50 5.42 -2.22
N ARG A 89 14.60 4.62 -3.29
CA ARG A 89 15.42 3.40 -3.27
C ARG A 89 16.89 3.67 -3.04
N ASP A 90 17.39 4.74 -3.60
CA ASP A 90 18.82 5.09 -3.54
C ASP A 90 19.20 5.70 -2.18
N GLU A 91 18.37 6.59 -1.65
CA GLU A 91 18.71 7.40 -0.47
C GLU A 91 18.03 6.96 0.83
N ALA A 92 16.79 6.45 0.75
CA ALA A 92 15.97 6.07 1.90
C ALA A 92 15.00 4.92 1.55
N PRO A 93 15.50 3.69 1.32
CA PRO A 93 14.68 2.57 0.81
C PRO A 93 13.58 2.13 1.75
N VAL A 94 13.72 2.35 3.05
CA VAL A 94 12.68 2.22 4.07
C VAL A 94 12.55 3.56 4.75
N TYR A 95 11.44 4.25 4.53
CA TYR A 95 11.24 5.61 5.00
C TYR A 95 9.93 5.78 5.76
N TYR A 96 10.00 6.40 6.93
CA TYR A 96 8.82 6.74 7.73
C TYR A 96 8.32 8.13 7.34
N GLN A 97 7.16 8.17 6.70
CA GLN A 97 6.45 9.40 6.42
C GLN A 97 5.52 9.70 7.59
N LYS A 98 5.84 10.78 8.31
CA LYS A 98 5.10 11.15 9.52
C LYS A 98 3.76 11.79 9.21
N ASP A 99 3.77 12.69 8.23
CA ASP A 99 2.62 13.51 7.88
C ASP A 99 2.11 13.13 6.49
N SER A 100 0.89 12.64 6.42
CA SER A 100 0.15 12.42 5.19
C SER A 100 -1.35 12.53 5.44
N PRO A 101 -2.16 12.74 4.41
CA PRO A 101 -3.62 12.72 4.53
C PRO A 101 -4.16 11.40 5.11
N PHE A 102 -3.45 10.30 4.90
CA PHE A 102 -3.79 8.96 5.41
C PHE A 102 -3.22 8.67 6.80
N GLY A 103 -2.46 9.60 7.37
CA GLY A 103 -1.68 9.44 8.58
C GLY A 103 -0.26 8.93 8.33
N PRO A 104 0.48 8.63 9.40
CA PRO A 104 1.85 8.16 9.25
C PRO A 104 1.91 6.76 8.67
N PHE A 105 2.87 6.53 7.76
CA PHE A 105 3.10 5.23 7.16
C PHE A 105 4.59 5.00 6.83
N TRP A 106 4.94 3.75 6.57
CA TRP A 106 6.25 3.36 6.10
C TRP A 106 6.23 3.09 4.60
N SER A 107 7.15 3.68 3.88
CA SER A 107 7.42 3.36 2.47
C SER A 107 8.56 2.35 2.41
N VAL A 108 8.31 1.21 1.76
CA VAL A 108 9.32 0.18 1.49
C VAL A 108 9.48 0.09 -0.02
N THR A 109 10.66 0.40 -0.54
CA THR A 109 10.84 0.67 -1.98
C THR A 109 11.80 -0.27 -2.69
N ARG A 110 12.65 -1.04 -2.00
CA ARG A 110 13.51 -2.07 -2.60
C ARG A 110 12.79 -3.41 -2.69
N TYR A 111 13.02 -4.12 -3.76
CA TYR A 111 12.36 -5.40 -4.03
C TYR A 111 12.59 -6.44 -2.93
N GLU A 112 13.84 -6.59 -2.46
CA GLU A 112 14.18 -7.55 -1.41
C GLU A 112 13.48 -7.21 -0.08
N ASP A 113 13.36 -5.93 0.24
CA ASP A 113 12.68 -5.46 1.44
C ASP A 113 11.17 -5.69 1.34
N ILE A 114 10.58 -5.48 0.15
CA ILE A 114 9.17 -5.78 -0.12
C ILE A 114 8.91 -7.28 0.03
N LEU A 115 9.76 -8.14 -0.56
CA LEU A 115 9.65 -9.59 -0.41
C LEU A 115 9.79 -10.03 1.04
N PHE A 116 10.66 -9.37 1.80
CA PHE A 116 10.80 -9.66 3.22
C PHE A 116 9.51 -9.34 3.98
N VAL A 117 8.92 -8.17 3.76
CA VAL A 117 7.64 -7.79 4.37
C VAL A 117 6.53 -8.75 4.00
N ASP A 118 6.41 -9.08 2.70
CA ASP A 118 5.35 -9.93 2.17
C ASP A 118 5.42 -11.38 2.71
N LYS A 119 6.62 -11.92 2.88
CA LYS A 119 6.81 -13.32 3.32
C LYS A 119 6.71 -13.54 4.82
N HIS A 120 6.77 -12.49 5.63
CA HIS A 120 6.82 -12.61 7.09
C HIS A 120 5.54 -12.10 7.74
N HIS A 121 4.43 -12.80 7.49
CA HIS A 121 3.12 -12.47 8.06
C HIS A 121 3.11 -12.47 9.60
N GLU A 122 4.01 -13.21 10.23
CA GLU A 122 4.19 -13.21 11.69
C GLU A 122 4.75 -11.89 12.22
N LEU A 123 5.36 -11.08 11.35
CA LEU A 123 5.93 -9.78 11.67
C LEU A 123 5.05 -8.64 11.17
N PHE A 124 4.41 -8.83 10.02
CA PHE A 124 3.63 -7.83 9.29
C PHE A 124 2.23 -8.34 9.05
N SER A 125 1.27 -7.72 9.71
CA SER A 125 -0.14 -8.05 9.57
C SER A 125 -0.71 -7.42 8.31
N SER A 126 -1.59 -8.16 7.61
CA SER A 126 -2.44 -7.61 6.54
C SER A 126 -3.72 -7.00 7.07
N GLU A 127 -4.03 -7.20 8.35
CA GLU A 127 -5.22 -6.62 8.97
C GLU A 127 -5.00 -5.16 9.40
N PRO A 128 -6.04 -4.32 9.32
CA PRO A 128 -7.37 -4.58 8.78
C PRO A 128 -7.51 -4.18 7.31
N MET A 129 -6.44 -3.76 6.65
CA MET A 129 -6.48 -3.09 5.35
C MET A 129 -5.28 -3.38 4.48
N ILE A 130 -5.53 -3.34 3.17
CA ILE A 130 -4.52 -3.45 2.10
C ILE A 130 -4.23 -2.12 1.38
N VAL A 131 -4.80 -1.03 1.86
CA VAL A 131 -4.62 0.33 1.31
C VAL A 131 -4.25 1.30 2.42
N LEU A 132 -3.70 2.45 2.04
CA LEU A 132 -3.41 3.52 2.99
C LEU A 132 -4.71 4.13 3.55
N GLY A 133 -4.69 4.42 4.85
CA GLY A 133 -5.81 5.03 5.56
C GLY A 133 -6.66 4.03 6.34
N ASP A 134 -7.68 4.57 6.99
CA ASP A 134 -8.60 3.80 7.80
C ASP A 134 -9.96 3.71 7.09
N PHE A 135 -10.67 2.59 7.24
CA PHE A 135 -12.05 2.51 6.80
C PHE A 135 -12.97 3.41 7.61
N PRO A 136 -14.05 3.91 7.00
CA PRO A 136 -15.13 4.52 7.74
C PRO A 136 -15.65 3.56 8.82
N GLU A 137 -15.89 4.10 10.02
CA GLU A 137 -16.44 3.32 11.13
C GLU A 137 -17.77 2.66 10.73
N GLY A 138 -17.89 1.37 11.00
CA GLY A 138 -19.12 0.62 10.68
C GLY A 138 -19.16 -0.02 9.28
N MET A 139 -18.08 0.05 8.50
CA MET A 139 -17.93 -0.69 7.26
C MET A 139 -16.81 -1.74 7.37
N PRO A 140 -17.02 -2.86 8.06
CA PRO A 140 -16.03 -3.93 8.07
C PRO A 140 -15.97 -4.56 6.66
N VAL A 141 -14.81 -4.50 6.03
CA VAL A 141 -14.59 -5.23 4.77
C VAL A 141 -13.89 -6.54 5.11
N GLU A 142 -14.67 -7.60 5.16
CA GLU A 142 -14.14 -8.93 5.39
C GLU A 142 -13.67 -9.57 4.08
N MET A 143 -12.40 -9.33 3.74
CA MET A 143 -11.73 -9.96 2.60
C MET A 143 -10.57 -10.79 3.11
N PHE A 144 -10.39 -12.02 2.59
CA PHE A 144 -9.27 -12.86 3.06
C PHE A 144 -7.89 -12.24 2.79
N ILE A 145 -7.74 -11.38 1.78
CA ILE A 145 -6.49 -10.65 1.51
C ILE A 145 -6.14 -9.59 2.57
N ALA A 146 -7.11 -9.22 3.42
CA ALA A 146 -6.94 -8.30 4.54
C ALA A 146 -7.09 -9.03 5.89
N MET A 147 -6.72 -10.30 5.93
CA MET A 147 -6.78 -11.16 7.13
C MET A 147 -5.44 -11.82 7.38
N ASP A 148 -5.17 -12.09 8.64
CA ASP A 148 -4.02 -12.88 9.06
C ASP A 148 -4.40 -14.36 9.29
N PRO A 149 -3.42 -15.30 9.26
CA PRO A 149 -3.64 -16.67 9.71
C PRO A 149 -4.13 -16.72 11.18
N PRO A 150 -4.96 -17.71 11.55
CA PRO A 150 -5.46 -18.83 10.74
C PRO A 150 -6.72 -18.52 9.90
N LYS A 151 -7.36 -17.32 10.12
CA LYS A 151 -8.61 -16.94 9.46
C LYS A 151 -8.43 -16.85 7.93
N HIS A 152 -7.35 -16.20 7.49
CA HIS A 152 -6.92 -16.15 6.09
C HIS A 152 -6.89 -17.54 5.45
N ASP A 153 -6.21 -18.50 6.08
CA ASP A 153 -5.95 -19.83 5.51
C ASP A 153 -7.22 -20.64 5.33
N VAL A 154 -8.18 -20.51 6.25
CA VAL A 154 -9.47 -21.16 6.17
C VAL A 154 -10.27 -20.66 4.96
N GLN A 155 -10.36 -19.33 4.80
CA GLN A 155 -11.11 -18.73 3.70
C GLN A 155 -10.43 -18.97 2.35
N ARG A 156 -9.10 -18.81 2.27
CA ARG A 156 -8.35 -19.06 1.05
C ARG A 156 -8.50 -20.51 0.56
N ARG A 157 -8.42 -21.49 1.45
CA ARG A 157 -8.62 -22.91 1.09
C ARG A 157 -9.99 -23.19 0.48
N SER A 158 -11.04 -22.48 0.92
CA SER A 158 -12.39 -22.67 0.38
C SER A 158 -12.50 -22.29 -1.10
N VAL A 159 -11.68 -21.34 -1.58
CA VAL A 159 -11.71 -20.86 -2.97
C VAL A 159 -10.54 -21.38 -3.83
N GLN A 160 -9.49 -21.86 -3.20
CA GLN A 160 -8.26 -22.27 -3.89
C GLN A 160 -8.49 -23.37 -4.92
N GLY A 161 -9.39 -24.31 -4.63
CA GLY A 161 -9.74 -25.40 -5.53
C GLY A 161 -10.31 -24.91 -6.87
N VAL A 162 -11.10 -23.84 -6.85
CA VAL A 162 -11.75 -23.30 -8.05
C VAL A 162 -10.71 -22.79 -9.06
N VAL A 163 -9.63 -22.18 -8.57
CA VAL A 163 -8.56 -21.61 -9.40
C VAL A 163 -7.32 -22.51 -9.49
N ALA A 164 -7.47 -23.79 -9.13
CA ALA A 164 -6.40 -24.78 -9.30
C ALA A 164 -6.03 -24.93 -10.79
N PRO A 165 -4.76 -25.15 -11.14
CA PRO A 165 -4.31 -25.24 -12.55
C PRO A 165 -5.11 -26.24 -13.39
N GLN A 166 -5.51 -27.36 -12.80
CA GLN A 166 -6.33 -28.37 -13.48
C GLN A 166 -7.72 -27.82 -13.85
N ASN A 167 -8.41 -27.16 -12.91
CA ASN A 167 -9.74 -26.59 -13.16
C ASN A 167 -9.67 -25.42 -14.15
N LEU A 168 -8.61 -24.60 -14.07
CA LEU A 168 -8.39 -23.53 -15.05
C LEU A 168 -8.20 -24.09 -16.47
N LYS A 169 -7.48 -25.20 -16.60
CA LYS A 169 -7.31 -25.87 -17.88
C LYS A 169 -8.63 -26.39 -18.45
N GLU A 170 -9.49 -26.95 -17.61
CA GLU A 170 -10.83 -27.40 -18.02
C GLU A 170 -11.75 -26.23 -18.43
N MET A 171 -11.55 -25.05 -17.83
CA MET A 171 -12.31 -23.85 -18.16
C MET A 171 -11.75 -23.08 -19.39
N GLU A 172 -10.58 -23.43 -19.91
CA GLU A 172 -9.91 -22.67 -20.97
C GLU A 172 -10.80 -22.49 -22.21
N SER A 173 -11.46 -23.56 -22.66
CA SER A 173 -12.33 -23.50 -23.83
C SER A 173 -13.52 -22.57 -23.63
N LEU A 174 -14.12 -22.64 -22.46
CA LEU A 174 -15.26 -21.76 -22.09
C LEU A 174 -14.83 -20.30 -21.99
N ILE A 175 -13.69 -20.03 -21.36
CA ILE A 175 -13.14 -18.67 -21.24
C ILE A 175 -12.86 -18.11 -22.64
N ARG A 176 -12.20 -18.88 -23.49
CA ARG A 176 -11.90 -18.49 -24.88
C ARG A 176 -13.16 -18.21 -25.70
N GLN A 177 -14.16 -19.07 -25.61
CA GLN A 177 -15.43 -18.87 -26.28
C GLN A 177 -16.10 -17.58 -25.82
N ARG A 178 -16.27 -17.38 -24.51
CA ARG A 178 -16.90 -16.17 -23.97
C ARG A 178 -16.14 -14.89 -24.30
N THR A 179 -14.82 -14.94 -24.28
CA THR A 179 -13.98 -13.81 -24.70
C THR A 179 -14.23 -13.48 -26.17
N GLY A 180 -14.28 -14.49 -27.03
CA GLY A 180 -14.63 -14.31 -28.45
C GLY A 180 -16.00 -13.66 -28.62
N GLU A 181 -17.04 -14.21 -27.98
CA GLU A 181 -18.39 -13.67 -28.03
C GLU A 181 -18.47 -12.18 -27.60
N VAL A 182 -17.75 -11.81 -26.54
CA VAL A 182 -17.68 -10.41 -26.10
C VAL A 182 -17.00 -9.53 -27.14
N LEU A 183 -15.85 -9.95 -27.65
CA LEU A 183 -15.07 -9.17 -28.61
C LEU A 183 -15.77 -9.01 -29.97
N ASP A 184 -16.46 -10.07 -30.42
CA ASP A 184 -17.20 -10.05 -31.70
C ASP A 184 -18.42 -9.13 -31.66
N ASN A 185 -18.95 -8.82 -30.47
CA ASN A 185 -20.08 -7.93 -30.28
C ASN A 185 -19.67 -6.47 -29.94
N LEU A 186 -18.37 -6.14 -29.95
CA LEU A 186 -17.96 -4.76 -29.73
C LEU A 186 -18.33 -3.85 -30.91
N PRO A 187 -18.67 -2.58 -30.62
CA PRO A 187 -18.88 -1.59 -31.69
C PRO A 187 -17.62 -1.44 -32.57
N LEU A 188 -17.81 -1.40 -33.89
CA LEU A 188 -16.76 -1.16 -34.87
C LEU A 188 -16.83 0.29 -35.36
N ASP A 189 -15.67 0.89 -35.57
CA ASP A 189 -15.50 2.20 -36.17
C ASP A 189 -16.12 3.38 -35.39
N GLU A 190 -16.47 3.17 -34.12
CA GLU A 190 -16.94 4.23 -33.21
C GLU A 190 -16.33 4.10 -31.79
N PRO A 191 -16.11 5.22 -31.11
CA PRO A 191 -15.67 5.20 -29.71
C PRO A 191 -16.73 4.57 -28.80
N PHE A 192 -16.32 3.68 -27.89
CA PHE A 192 -17.22 3.09 -26.91
C PHE A 192 -16.58 3.02 -25.52
N ASN A 193 -17.40 2.85 -24.48
CA ASN A 193 -16.90 2.66 -23.12
C ASN A 193 -16.53 1.19 -22.91
N TRP A 194 -15.22 0.94 -22.77
CA TRP A 194 -14.68 -0.40 -22.62
C TRP A 194 -15.23 -1.14 -21.39
N VAL A 195 -15.32 -0.46 -20.24
CA VAL A 195 -15.70 -1.11 -18.99
C VAL A 195 -17.06 -1.80 -19.06
N PRO A 196 -18.17 -1.14 -19.38
CA PRO A 196 -19.47 -1.82 -19.48
C PRO A 196 -19.59 -2.77 -20.66
N ALA A 197 -18.74 -2.64 -21.68
CA ALA A 197 -18.80 -3.51 -22.87
C ALA A 197 -18.04 -4.84 -22.66
N VAL A 198 -17.02 -4.87 -21.80
CA VAL A 198 -16.10 -6.02 -21.67
C VAL A 198 -16.11 -6.62 -20.25
N SER A 199 -16.46 -5.85 -19.20
CA SER A 199 -16.43 -6.29 -17.79
C SER A 199 -17.76 -6.92 -17.31
#